data_572785c3a1aae0ecf325c0e8d1a35efd
#
_entry.id   572785c3a1aae0ecf325c0e8d1a35efd
#
_cell.length_a   1.000
_cell.length_b   1.000
_cell.length_c   1.000
_cell.angle_alpha   90.00
_cell.angle_beta   90.00
_cell.angle_gamma   90.00
#
_symmetry.space_group_name_H-M   'P 1'
#
loop_
_entity.id
_entity.type
_entity.pdbx_description
1 polymer ?
#
loop_
_entity_poly.entity_id
_entity_poly.type
_entity_poly.pdbx_seq_one_letter_code
_entity_poly.pdbx_strand_id
1 'polypeptide(L)'
;MRLEWLRRALAVMGCCVMFAGMSACGGGGGGGGGGGGLPILPPTAGPVPQQPAPAPTPTATNRVVSESIQSGFTGAPYPLSVYLPAGYDQGSDAYPVIYALDGDATNGLPQTRFANLMDVLVKRGTKAILVGIGNTGRRQEDYNFPGAFKYHDFLAKELTPFIDSKYRTNPKNRMLTGLSTSGNLAATALFLEAPDNLVFSSFVSIEGAFWQQEAQNNDLEKKMFDALAGRPLPVTLILASCISGCNQQYVRALYQRMAARGYVGLQLLSTEFNATHVGADVLAFEDAVVRIYK
;
A
#
# COMPACT_ATOMS: atom_id res chain seq x y z
N MET A 1 -44.40 16.42 6.70
CA MET A 1 -44.08 17.60 5.86
C MET A 1 -43.17 17.12 4.74
N ARG A 2 -43.77 17.17 3.55
CA ARG A 2 -43.27 16.64 2.27
C ARG A 2 -42.15 17.54 1.68
N LEU A 3 -41.19 16.88 1.04
CA LEU A 3 -40.74 17.15 -0.34
C LEU A 3 -40.40 18.61 -0.69
N GLU A 4 -39.16 18.83 -1.07
CA GLU A 4 -38.74 19.49 -2.34
C GLU A 4 -37.25 19.75 -2.29
N TRP A 5 -36.50 19.13 -3.17
CA TRP A 5 -35.33 19.66 -3.88
C TRP A 5 -34.90 18.66 -4.96
N LEU A 6 -35.71 18.61 -6.00
CA LEU A 6 -35.34 18.10 -7.33
C LEU A 6 -35.12 19.32 -8.24
N ARG A 7 -34.15 19.21 -9.11
CA ARG A 7 -33.87 20.02 -10.32
C ARG A 7 -32.87 21.17 -10.18
N ARG A 8 -31.67 20.88 -10.68
CA ARG A 8 -31.04 21.71 -11.71
C ARG A 8 -29.96 20.90 -12.43
N ALA A 9 -30.33 20.33 -13.56
CA ALA A 9 -29.45 19.98 -14.65
C ALA A 9 -29.31 21.25 -15.51
N LEU A 10 -28.10 21.58 -15.91
CA LEU A 10 -27.88 22.37 -17.15
C LEU A 10 -26.46 22.06 -17.68
N ALA A 11 -26.48 21.59 -18.90
CA ALA A 11 -25.38 21.31 -19.77
C ALA A 11 -24.57 22.57 -20.14
N VAL A 12 -23.27 22.40 -20.36
CA VAL A 12 -22.51 23.27 -21.27
C VAL A 12 -21.64 22.39 -22.16
N MET A 13 -21.95 22.49 -23.39
CA MET A 13 -21.44 22.11 -24.67
C MET A 13 -19.98 22.55 -24.89
N GLY A 14 -19.16 21.68 -25.40
CA GLY A 14 -18.35 21.68 -26.59
C GLY A 14 -17.31 22.79 -26.82
N CYS A 15 -16.06 22.36 -27.02
CA CYS A 15 -15.22 22.96 -28.06
C CYS A 15 -14.15 21.95 -28.51
N CYS A 16 -14.35 21.38 -29.70
CA CYS A 16 -13.34 20.76 -30.53
C CYS A 16 -12.40 21.83 -31.07
N VAL A 17 -11.09 21.64 -30.95
CA VAL A 17 -10.10 22.31 -31.81
C VAL A 17 -9.18 21.23 -32.40
N MET A 18 -9.38 20.98 -33.67
CA MET A 18 -8.44 20.29 -34.57
C MET A 18 -7.31 21.25 -34.93
N PHE A 19 -6.10 20.78 -34.88
CA PHE A 19 -5.02 21.36 -35.69
C PHE A 19 -4.39 20.25 -36.54
N ALA A 20 -4.59 20.45 -37.85
CA ALA A 20 -3.97 19.70 -38.93
C ALA A 20 -2.76 20.48 -39.46
N GLY A 21 -1.72 19.79 -39.82
CA GLY A 21 -0.90 20.01 -40.99
C GLY A 21 0.33 20.89 -40.82
N MET A 22 1.49 20.45 -41.16
CA MET A 22 2.05 20.64 -42.51
C MET A 22 3.46 20.13 -42.60
N SER A 23 3.70 19.32 -43.64
CA SER A 23 5.00 18.91 -44.17
C SER A 23 5.66 20.13 -44.84
N ALA A 24 7.00 20.16 -44.75
CA ALA A 24 7.78 20.97 -45.69
C ALA A 24 9.05 20.20 -46.06
N CYS A 25 9.09 19.77 -47.33
CA CYS A 25 10.28 19.42 -48.14
C CYS A 25 11.00 20.69 -48.54
N GLY A 26 12.35 20.60 -48.63
CA GLY A 26 13.24 21.48 -49.40
C GLY A 26 14.66 20.94 -49.25
N GLY A 27 15.41 20.53 -50.24
CA GLY A 27 15.49 20.81 -51.68
C GLY A 27 16.62 21.81 -51.94
N GLY A 28 17.74 21.33 -52.52
CA GLY A 28 18.75 22.15 -53.16
C GLY A 28 20.17 21.77 -52.72
N GLY A 29 21.17 21.36 -53.47
CA GLY A 29 21.42 21.56 -54.89
C GLY A 29 22.73 22.31 -55.12
N GLY A 30 23.68 21.70 -55.89
CA GLY A 30 24.83 22.34 -56.47
C GLY A 30 26.17 21.93 -55.88
N GLY A 31 27.19 21.43 -56.53
CA GLY A 31 27.61 21.47 -57.90
C GLY A 31 29.07 21.77 -57.94
N GLY A 32 29.87 20.95 -58.66
CA GLY A 32 31.05 21.43 -59.36
C GLY A 32 32.41 20.88 -58.97
N GLY A 33 33.00 20.06 -59.83
CA GLY A 33 34.24 20.31 -60.45
C GLY A 33 35.49 19.47 -60.06
N GLY A 34 35.85 18.42 -60.80
CA GLY A 34 36.95 18.29 -61.63
C GLY A 34 38.32 17.96 -60.98
N GLY A 35 38.91 16.80 -61.32
CA GLY A 35 40.29 16.54 -61.12
C GLY A 35 40.63 15.03 -61.15
N GLY A 36 41.08 14.55 -62.31
CA GLY A 36 41.43 13.16 -62.53
C GLY A 36 42.66 12.72 -61.76
N GLY A 37 42.56 11.63 -61.08
CA GLY A 37 43.58 10.85 -60.50
C GLY A 37 43.10 9.41 -60.42
N LEU A 38 43.81 8.47 -61.03
CA LEU A 38 43.46 7.06 -60.97
C LEU A 38 43.49 6.59 -59.52
N PRO A 39 42.43 6.02 -58.97
CA PRO A 39 42.47 5.53 -57.61
C PRO A 39 43.15 4.16 -57.57
N ILE A 40 44.18 4.04 -56.77
CA ILE A 40 44.61 2.77 -56.20
C ILE A 40 43.53 2.26 -55.31
N LEU A 41 42.84 1.15 -55.68
CA LEU A 41 41.87 0.48 -54.87
C LEU A 41 42.57 -0.11 -53.63
N PRO A 42 42.16 0.26 -52.42
CA PRO A 42 42.56 -0.45 -51.20
C PRO A 42 41.95 -1.86 -51.21
N PRO A 43 42.59 -2.85 -50.54
CA PRO A 43 42.04 -4.19 -50.44
C PRO A 43 40.67 -4.13 -49.74
N THR A 44 39.66 -4.74 -50.39
CA THR A 44 38.32 -4.92 -49.81
C THR A 44 38.45 -5.70 -48.49
N ALA A 45 38.25 -5.03 -47.36
CA ALA A 45 38.09 -5.70 -46.09
C ALA A 45 36.78 -6.54 -46.21
N GLY A 46 36.90 -7.83 -45.99
CA GLY A 46 35.76 -8.74 -45.95
C GLY A 46 34.75 -8.31 -44.89
N PRO A 47 33.48 -8.70 -45.01
CA PRO A 47 32.44 -8.35 -44.03
C PRO A 47 32.86 -8.86 -42.65
N VAL A 48 33.03 -7.92 -41.72
CA VAL A 48 33.22 -8.24 -40.31
C VAL A 48 31.92 -8.94 -39.83
N PRO A 49 32.01 -10.13 -39.21
CA PRO A 49 30.86 -10.80 -38.67
C PRO A 49 30.18 -9.85 -37.67
N GLN A 50 28.96 -9.41 -37.96
CA GLN A 50 28.17 -8.63 -37.07
C GLN A 50 27.77 -9.52 -35.87
N GLN A 51 28.30 -9.21 -34.69
CA GLN A 51 27.90 -9.88 -33.45
C GLN A 51 26.39 -9.67 -33.25
N PRO A 52 25.62 -10.75 -33.00
CA PRO A 52 24.19 -10.60 -32.75
C PRO A 52 23.96 -9.55 -31.68
N ALA A 53 23.03 -8.66 -31.93
CA ALA A 53 22.61 -7.68 -30.93
C ALA A 53 22.15 -8.45 -29.64
N PRO A 54 22.55 -7.98 -28.44
CA PRO A 54 22.08 -8.60 -27.19
C PRO A 54 20.59 -8.70 -27.22
N ALA A 55 20.04 -9.86 -26.83
CA ALA A 55 18.60 -10.03 -26.69
C ALA A 55 18.05 -8.97 -25.72
N PRO A 56 16.89 -8.37 -25.99
CA PRO A 56 16.32 -7.38 -25.10
C PRO A 56 16.16 -7.98 -23.70
N THR A 57 16.70 -7.32 -22.69
CA THR A 57 16.54 -7.70 -21.29
C THR A 57 15.05 -7.70 -20.99
N PRO A 58 14.47 -8.76 -20.42
CA PRO A 58 13.05 -8.80 -20.08
C PRO A 58 12.71 -7.61 -19.19
N THR A 59 11.73 -6.82 -19.58
CA THR A 59 11.23 -5.72 -18.75
C THR A 59 10.62 -6.31 -17.48
N ALA A 60 11.16 -5.91 -16.33
CA ALA A 60 10.64 -6.35 -15.05
C ALA A 60 9.18 -5.87 -14.87
N THR A 61 8.23 -6.80 -14.84
CA THR A 61 6.81 -6.50 -14.64
C THR A 61 6.38 -6.86 -13.23
N ASN A 62 5.41 -6.09 -12.70
CA ASN A 62 4.68 -6.48 -11.50
C ASN A 62 3.52 -7.40 -11.86
N ARG A 63 2.98 -8.10 -10.87
CA ARG A 63 1.79 -8.93 -11.07
C ARG A 63 0.95 -9.05 -9.80
N VAL A 64 -0.33 -9.38 -9.98
CA VAL A 64 -1.26 -9.70 -8.89
C VAL A 64 -1.64 -11.16 -8.98
N VAL A 65 -1.65 -11.84 -7.83
CA VAL A 65 -2.07 -13.22 -7.66
C VAL A 65 -3.30 -13.25 -6.76
N SER A 66 -4.32 -14.01 -7.15
CA SER A 66 -5.47 -14.27 -6.30
C SER A 66 -5.24 -15.55 -5.51
N GLU A 67 -5.44 -15.46 -4.20
CA GLU A 67 -5.33 -16.57 -3.26
C GLU A 67 -6.58 -16.65 -2.39
N SER A 68 -6.70 -17.68 -1.59
CA SER A 68 -7.72 -17.79 -0.56
C SER A 68 -7.20 -18.63 0.60
N ILE A 69 -7.62 -18.30 1.80
CA ILE A 69 -7.30 -19.06 3.01
C ILE A 69 -8.56 -19.27 3.85
N GLN A 70 -8.79 -20.53 4.28
CA GLN A 70 -9.82 -20.86 5.24
C GLN A 70 -9.23 -20.73 6.65
N SER A 71 -9.80 -19.87 7.48
CA SER A 71 -9.34 -19.70 8.86
C SER A 71 -10.00 -20.73 9.78
N GLY A 72 -9.20 -21.41 10.58
CA GLY A 72 -9.66 -22.22 11.69
C GLY A 72 -10.09 -21.40 12.91
N PHE A 73 -9.51 -20.21 13.12
CA PHE A 73 -9.86 -19.35 14.26
C PHE A 73 -11.21 -18.65 14.09
N THR A 74 -11.46 -18.08 12.91
CA THR A 74 -12.72 -17.36 12.63
C THR A 74 -13.80 -18.25 12.02
N GLY A 75 -13.42 -19.40 11.46
CA GLY A 75 -14.29 -20.32 10.74
C GLY A 75 -14.71 -19.82 9.35
N ALA A 76 -14.12 -18.71 8.85
CA ALA A 76 -14.49 -18.07 7.60
C ALA A 76 -13.38 -18.16 6.53
N PRO A 77 -13.74 -18.15 5.23
CA PRO A 77 -12.79 -18.00 4.15
C PRO A 77 -12.44 -16.53 3.94
N TYR A 78 -11.17 -16.26 3.60
CA TYR A 78 -10.69 -14.92 3.26
C TYR A 78 -10.04 -14.97 1.88
N PRO A 79 -10.65 -14.34 0.86
CA PRO A 79 -10.01 -14.11 -0.42
C PRO A 79 -8.86 -13.11 -0.23
N LEU A 80 -7.75 -13.35 -0.92
CA LEU A 80 -6.55 -12.53 -0.86
C LEU A 80 -6.17 -12.06 -2.26
N SER A 81 -5.77 -10.79 -2.37
CA SER A 81 -5.09 -10.24 -3.54
C SER A 81 -3.63 -9.97 -3.16
N VAL A 82 -2.69 -10.61 -3.85
CA VAL A 82 -1.26 -10.50 -3.55
C VAL A 82 -0.55 -9.81 -4.71
N TYR A 83 -0.09 -8.59 -4.49
CA TYR A 83 0.76 -7.85 -5.42
C TYR A 83 2.23 -8.20 -5.20
N LEU A 84 2.91 -8.55 -6.28
CA LEU A 84 4.35 -8.80 -6.33
C LEU A 84 5.01 -7.69 -7.15
N PRO A 85 6.02 -6.99 -6.59
CA PRO A 85 6.63 -5.83 -7.24
C PRO A 85 7.42 -6.23 -8.47
N ALA A 86 7.67 -5.25 -9.35
CA ALA A 86 8.49 -5.44 -10.53
C ALA A 86 9.89 -5.97 -10.13
N GLY A 87 10.35 -6.99 -10.84
CA GLY A 87 11.61 -7.69 -10.56
C GLY A 87 11.50 -8.84 -9.55
N TYR A 88 10.31 -9.06 -8.95
CA TYR A 88 10.13 -10.17 -8.01
C TYR A 88 10.53 -11.51 -8.64
N ASP A 89 10.05 -11.85 -9.84
CA ASP A 89 10.29 -13.17 -10.47
C ASP A 89 11.73 -13.34 -11.00
N GLN A 90 12.53 -12.27 -11.05
CA GLN A 90 13.89 -12.27 -11.61
C GLN A 90 15.00 -12.31 -10.55
N GLY A 91 14.65 -12.14 -9.28
CA GLY A 91 15.60 -12.07 -8.17
C GLY A 91 15.39 -13.15 -7.13
N SER A 92 16.27 -13.16 -6.12
CA SER A 92 16.18 -14.04 -4.95
C SER A 92 15.94 -13.27 -3.64
N ASP A 93 15.80 -11.95 -3.71
CA ASP A 93 15.61 -11.09 -2.53
C ASP A 93 14.34 -11.42 -1.78
N ALA A 94 14.38 -11.27 -0.46
CA ALA A 94 13.22 -11.29 0.42
C ALA A 94 12.63 -9.87 0.52
N TYR A 95 11.30 -9.77 0.49
CA TYR A 95 10.58 -8.51 0.42
C TYR A 95 9.83 -8.20 1.72
N PRO A 96 9.78 -6.94 2.16
CA PRO A 96 8.80 -6.49 3.15
C PRO A 96 7.39 -6.87 2.72
N VAL A 97 6.50 -7.12 3.69
CA VAL A 97 5.10 -7.46 3.42
C VAL A 97 4.15 -6.47 4.07
N ILE A 98 3.23 -5.94 3.30
CA ILE A 98 2.16 -5.05 3.76
C ILE A 98 0.86 -5.83 3.75
N TYR A 99 0.22 -5.99 4.90
CA TYR A 99 -1.09 -6.60 5.06
C TYR A 99 -2.14 -5.49 5.16
N ALA A 100 -2.98 -5.39 4.14
CA ALA A 100 -4.03 -4.39 4.04
C ALA A 100 -5.39 -5.02 4.35
N LEU A 101 -5.96 -4.64 5.48
CA LEU A 101 -7.32 -5.01 5.86
C LEU A 101 -8.34 -4.36 4.92
N ASP A 102 -9.53 -4.94 4.79
CA ASP A 102 -10.58 -4.45 3.87
C ASP A 102 -10.09 -4.35 2.41
N GLY A 103 -9.26 -5.28 1.95
CA GLY A 103 -8.65 -5.22 0.62
C GLY A 103 -9.65 -5.18 -0.53
N ASP A 104 -10.82 -5.77 -0.36
CA ASP A 104 -11.92 -5.82 -1.32
C ASP A 104 -12.91 -4.65 -1.22
N ALA A 105 -12.79 -3.79 -0.18
CA ALA A 105 -13.67 -2.64 -0.01
C ALA A 105 -13.42 -1.57 -1.06
N THR A 106 -14.50 -1.04 -1.65
CA THR A 106 -14.41 0.12 -2.54
C THR A 106 -14.56 1.45 -1.79
N ASN A 107 -15.23 1.44 -0.63
CA ASN A 107 -15.50 2.65 0.17
C ASN A 107 -16.15 3.78 -0.65
N GLY A 108 -16.94 3.42 -1.67
CA GLY A 108 -17.55 4.38 -2.61
C GLY A 108 -16.59 4.91 -3.68
N LEU A 109 -15.39 4.40 -3.80
CA LEU A 109 -14.42 4.71 -4.85
C LEU A 109 -14.54 3.72 -6.03
N PRO A 110 -14.05 4.09 -7.24
CA PRO A 110 -14.10 3.20 -8.41
C PRO A 110 -13.30 1.91 -8.25
N GLN A 111 -12.22 1.95 -7.47
CA GLN A 111 -11.30 0.83 -7.24
C GLN A 111 -11.40 0.31 -5.82
N THR A 112 -10.98 -0.94 -5.62
CA THR A 112 -10.84 -1.52 -4.28
C THR A 112 -9.72 -0.84 -3.49
N ARG A 113 -9.76 -0.94 -2.17
CA ARG A 113 -8.67 -0.47 -1.31
C ARG A 113 -7.34 -1.08 -1.71
N PHE A 114 -7.30 -2.39 -1.95
CA PHE A 114 -6.09 -3.05 -2.44
C PHE A 114 -5.53 -2.39 -3.71
N ALA A 115 -6.37 -2.12 -4.71
CA ALA A 115 -5.92 -1.52 -5.96
C ALA A 115 -5.38 -0.09 -5.75
N ASN A 116 -6.06 0.73 -4.93
CA ASN A 116 -5.59 2.07 -4.60
C ASN A 116 -4.22 2.06 -3.89
N LEU A 117 -4.00 1.13 -2.94
CA LEU A 117 -2.72 1.01 -2.23
C LEU A 117 -1.62 0.44 -3.13
N MET A 118 -1.96 -0.51 -4.02
CA MET A 118 -1.05 -1.02 -5.04
C MET A 118 -0.54 0.10 -5.95
N ASP A 119 -1.43 0.99 -6.40
CA ASP A 119 -1.06 2.13 -7.26
C ASP A 119 -0.04 3.05 -6.57
N VAL A 120 -0.14 3.24 -5.25
CA VAL A 120 0.88 3.97 -4.47
C VAL A 120 2.23 3.27 -4.55
N LEU A 121 2.28 1.95 -4.35
CA LEU A 121 3.54 1.20 -4.40
C LEU A 121 4.17 1.23 -5.79
N VAL A 122 3.36 1.07 -6.84
CA VAL A 122 3.80 1.16 -8.24
C VAL A 122 4.36 2.54 -8.55
N LYS A 123 3.61 3.59 -8.23
CA LYS A 123 4.02 4.99 -8.44
C LYS A 123 5.33 5.33 -7.73
N ARG A 124 5.53 4.80 -6.53
CA ARG A 124 6.71 5.02 -5.70
C ARG A 124 7.89 4.11 -6.05
N GLY A 125 7.67 3.06 -6.85
CA GLY A 125 8.68 2.04 -7.11
C GLY A 125 9.05 1.24 -5.85
N THR A 126 8.16 1.17 -4.87
CA THR A 126 8.41 0.52 -3.58
C THR A 126 8.47 -0.99 -3.76
N LYS A 127 9.59 -1.59 -3.36
CA LYS A 127 9.80 -3.04 -3.42
C LYS A 127 9.23 -3.74 -2.19
N ALA A 128 7.90 -3.86 -2.13
CA ALA A 128 7.19 -4.56 -1.07
C ALA A 128 6.09 -5.44 -1.68
N ILE A 129 5.81 -6.57 -1.06
CA ILE A 129 4.62 -7.40 -1.33
C ILE A 129 3.43 -6.72 -0.65
N LEU A 130 2.29 -6.58 -1.34
CA LEU A 130 1.04 -6.13 -0.73
C LEU A 130 0.04 -7.27 -0.72
N VAL A 131 -0.49 -7.58 0.44
CA VAL A 131 -1.55 -8.59 0.64
C VAL A 131 -2.83 -7.86 1.03
N GLY A 132 -3.77 -7.74 0.11
CA GLY A 132 -5.12 -7.26 0.41
C GLY A 132 -5.97 -8.41 0.94
N ILE A 133 -6.49 -8.27 2.15
CA ILE A 133 -7.33 -9.26 2.81
C ILE A 133 -8.78 -8.87 2.59
N GLY A 134 -9.52 -9.72 1.88
CA GLY A 134 -10.93 -9.49 1.57
C GLY A 134 -11.88 -9.96 2.67
N ASN A 135 -13.16 -10.08 2.29
CA ASN A 135 -14.29 -10.41 3.15
C ASN A 135 -14.72 -9.24 4.06
N THR A 136 -14.67 -8.01 3.52
CA THR A 136 -15.08 -6.77 4.21
C THR A 136 -16.51 -6.83 4.79
N GLY A 137 -17.40 -7.68 4.22
CA GLY A 137 -18.75 -7.91 4.76
C GLY A 137 -18.76 -8.39 6.23
N ARG A 138 -17.68 -8.99 6.70
CA ARG A 138 -17.54 -9.50 8.08
C ARG A 138 -16.86 -8.51 9.03
N ARG A 139 -16.49 -7.33 8.60
CA ARG A 139 -15.65 -6.39 9.37
C ARG A 139 -16.18 -6.06 10.77
N GLN A 140 -17.50 -6.06 10.97
CA GLN A 140 -18.10 -5.80 12.30
C GLN A 140 -17.90 -6.97 13.25
N GLU A 141 -17.91 -8.19 12.74
CA GLU A 141 -17.64 -9.42 13.50
C GLU A 141 -16.14 -9.60 13.74
N ASP A 142 -15.33 -9.41 12.71
CA ASP A 142 -13.91 -9.76 12.73
C ASP A 142 -13.03 -8.66 13.36
N TYR A 143 -13.39 -7.38 13.23
CA TYR A 143 -12.53 -6.27 13.69
C TYR A 143 -12.92 -5.69 15.04
N ASN A 144 -14.11 -6.05 15.54
CA ASN A 144 -14.56 -5.65 16.86
C ASN A 144 -14.42 -6.80 17.88
N PHE A 145 -14.17 -6.43 19.14
CA PHE A 145 -14.15 -7.42 20.22
C PHE A 145 -15.55 -7.96 20.50
N PRO A 146 -15.66 -9.28 20.79
CA PRO A 146 -14.60 -10.23 21.02
C PRO A 146 -14.00 -10.89 19.76
N GLY A 147 -14.58 -10.71 18.56
CA GLY A 147 -14.13 -11.35 17.32
C GLY A 147 -12.72 -10.97 16.95
N ALA A 148 -12.29 -9.73 17.24
CA ALA A 148 -10.96 -9.24 16.98
C ALA A 148 -9.82 -10.11 17.56
N PHE A 149 -10.05 -10.81 18.69
CA PHE A 149 -9.09 -11.77 19.22
C PHE A 149 -8.83 -12.93 18.24
N LYS A 150 -9.92 -13.53 17.73
CA LYS A 150 -9.83 -14.64 16.77
C LYS A 150 -9.27 -14.19 15.44
N TYR A 151 -9.64 -12.99 15.00
CA TYR A 151 -9.15 -12.44 13.76
C TYR A 151 -7.65 -12.09 13.84
N HIS A 152 -7.20 -11.57 14.97
CA HIS A 152 -5.77 -11.37 15.22
C HIS A 152 -5.01 -12.72 15.21
N ASP A 153 -5.55 -13.76 15.84
CA ASP A 153 -4.98 -15.10 15.77
C ASP A 153 -4.91 -15.63 14.34
N PHE A 154 -5.93 -15.38 13.54
CA PHE A 154 -5.89 -15.67 12.09
C PHE A 154 -4.74 -14.94 11.40
N LEU A 155 -4.60 -13.62 11.60
CA LEU A 155 -3.52 -12.84 11.00
C LEU A 155 -2.15 -13.37 11.39
N ALA A 156 -1.95 -13.59 12.68
CA ALA A 156 -0.64 -13.94 13.24
C ALA A 156 -0.23 -15.39 13.05
N LYS A 157 -1.18 -16.34 13.17
CA LYS A 157 -0.89 -17.77 13.24
C LYS A 157 -1.26 -18.56 12.00
N GLU A 158 -2.07 -17.98 11.10
CA GLU A 158 -2.48 -18.65 9.85
C GLU A 158 -2.05 -17.85 8.62
N LEU A 159 -2.45 -16.57 8.51
CA LEU A 159 -2.21 -15.78 7.31
C LEU A 159 -0.72 -15.47 7.08
N THR A 160 0.00 -14.98 8.10
CA THR A 160 1.43 -14.64 7.91
C THR A 160 2.26 -15.86 7.57
N PRO A 161 2.11 -17.05 8.23
CA PRO A 161 2.82 -18.27 7.81
C PRO A 161 2.42 -18.75 6.41
N PHE A 162 1.13 -18.62 6.03
CA PHE A 162 0.67 -18.97 4.69
C PHE A 162 1.36 -18.15 3.61
N ILE A 163 1.45 -16.83 3.80
CA ILE A 163 2.14 -15.93 2.86
C ILE A 163 3.65 -16.22 2.83
N ASP A 164 4.28 -16.44 3.99
CA ASP A 164 5.70 -16.76 4.07
C ASP A 164 6.05 -18.08 3.38
N SER A 165 5.13 -19.06 3.39
CA SER A 165 5.35 -20.37 2.73
C SER A 165 5.30 -20.26 1.21
N LYS A 166 4.64 -19.26 0.65
CA LYS A 166 4.41 -19.10 -0.80
C LYS A 166 5.29 -18.05 -1.46
N TYR A 167 5.73 -17.06 -0.70
CA TYR A 167 6.42 -15.89 -1.24
C TYR A 167 7.72 -15.62 -0.48
N ARG A 168 8.67 -14.97 -1.16
CA ARG A 168 9.95 -14.54 -0.56
C ARG A 168 9.72 -13.31 0.31
N THR A 169 9.31 -13.54 1.53
CA THR A 169 9.01 -12.51 2.52
C THR A 169 10.18 -12.24 3.45
N ASN A 170 10.23 -11.01 3.99
CA ASN A 170 11.07 -10.69 5.13
C ASN A 170 10.20 -10.64 6.39
N PRO A 171 10.18 -11.70 7.23
CA PRO A 171 9.31 -11.77 8.40
C PRO A 171 9.62 -10.71 9.47
N LYS A 172 10.77 -10.04 9.40
CA LYS A 172 11.12 -8.94 10.30
C LYS A 172 10.60 -7.57 9.83
N ASN A 173 10.01 -7.52 8.64
CA ASN A 173 9.52 -6.28 8.06
C ASN A 173 8.09 -6.46 7.54
N ARG A 174 7.14 -6.53 8.46
CA ARG A 174 5.71 -6.66 8.17
C ARG A 174 4.97 -5.43 8.65
N MET A 175 4.11 -4.87 7.80
CA MET A 175 3.19 -3.79 8.12
C MET A 175 1.76 -4.30 8.13
N LEU A 176 0.97 -3.89 9.12
CA LEU A 176 -0.47 -4.04 9.14
C LEU A 176 -1.13 -2.67 8.96
N THR A 177 -2.07 -2.53 8.03
CA THR A 177 -2.77 -1.26 7.78
C THR A 177 -4.27 -1.43 7.62
N GLY A 178 -5.02 -0.47 8.14
CA GLY A 178 -6.48 -0.44 8.06
C GLY A 178 -7.05 0.97 8.10
N LEU A 179 -8.31 1.10 7.62
CA LEU A 179 -9.09 2.35 7.61
C LEU A 179 -10.33 2.20 8.48
N SER A 180 -10.63 3.20 9.32
CA SER A 180 -11.85 3.24 10.13
C SER A 180 -11.91 2.09 11.14
N THR A 181 -12.89 1.20 11.08
CA THR A 181 -12.97 0.02 11.95
C THR A 181 -11.73 -0.89 11.81
N SER A 182 -11.25 -1.12 10.58
CA SER A 182 -9.99 -1.85 10.39
C SER A 182 -8.76 -1.04 10.82
N GLY A 183 -8.83 0.29 10.80
CA GLY A 183 -7.82 1.17 11.40
C GLY A 183 -7.75 1.01 12.92
N ASN A 184 -8.91 0.86 13.59
CA ASN A 184 -8.95 0.49 15.00
C ASN A 184 -8.23 -0.85 15.24
N LEU A 185 -8.58 -1.89 14.47
CA LEU A 185 -7.92 -3.20 14.60
C LEU A 185 -6.42 -3.13 14.32
N ALA A 186 -5.98 -2.36 13.32
CA ALA A 186 -4.56 -2.23 12.99
C ALA A 186 -3.74 -1.68 14.18
N ALA A 187 -4.26 -0.72 14.93
CA ALA A 187 -3.60 -0.24 16.15
C ALA A 187 -3.73 -1.23 17.32
N THR A 188 -4.91 -1.81 17.52
CA THR A 188 -5.13 -2.73 18.64
C THR A 188 -4.41 -4.07 18.48
N ALA A 189 -4.06 -4.48 17.27
CA ALA A 189 -3.20 -5.63 17.02
C ALA A 189 -1.86 -5.50 17.75
N LEU A 190 -1.25 -4.31 17.79
CA LEU A 190 -0.06 -4.05 18.59
C LEU A 190 -0.28 -4.36 20.08
N PHE A 191 -1.44 -3.97 20.62
CA PHE A 191 -1.75 -4.19 22.04
C PHE A 191 -1.94 -5.68 22.37
N LEU A 192 -2.31 -6.49 21.36
CA LEU A 192 -2.47 -7.94 21.49
C LEU A 192 -1.15 -8.70 21.34
N GLU A 193 -0.19 -8.16 20.58
CA GLU A 193 1.09 -8.82 20.29
C GLU A 193 2.16 -8.57 21.34
N ALA A 194 2.24 -7.33 21.82
CA ALA A 194 3.30 -6.95 22.74
C ALA A 194 3.03 -7.49 24.17
N PRO A 195 4.09 -7.83 24.90
CA PRO A 195 5.49 -7.59 24.57
C PRO A 195 6.23 -8.77 23.90
N ASP A 196 5.61 -9.94 23.80
CA ASP A 196 6.38 -11.19 23.62
C ASP A 196 6.19 -11.85 22.25
N ASN A 197 5.16 -11.42 21.47
CA ASN A 197 4.75 -12.09 20.24
C ASN A 197 4.57 -11.12 19.07
N LEU A 198 5.52 -10.19 18.89
CA LEU A 198 5.46 -9.21 17.80
C LEU A 198 5.53 -9.92 16.43
N VAL A 199 4.43 -9.89 15.70
CA VAL A 199 4.31 -10.42 14.32
C VAL A 199 4.56 -9.32 13.30
N PHE A 200 4.12 -8.10 13.63
CA PHE A 200 4.30 -6.93 12.78
C PHE A 200 5.32 -5.97 13.39
N SER A 201 6.14 -5.37 12.53
CA SER A 201 7.09 -4.32 12.91
C SER A 201 6.53 -2.92 12.73
N SER A 202 5.42 -2.79 12.00
CA SER A 202 4.77 -1.51 11.73
C SER A 202 3.26 -1.64 11.70
N PHE A 203 2.57 -0.70 12.34
CA PHE A 203 1.12 -0.62 12.42
C PHE A 203 0.67 0.75 11.91
N VAL A 204 -0.21 0.78 10.91
CA VAL A 204 -0.70 2.01 10.30
C VAL A 204 -2.22 2.06 10.44
N SER A 205 -2.66 2.80 11.43
CA SER A 205 -4.08 3.05 11.72
C SER A 205 -4.51 4.36 11.04
N ILE A 206 -5.38 4.25 10.05
CA ILE A 206 -5.89 5.39 9.32
C ILE A 206 -7.34 5.63 9.75
N GLU A 207 -7.61 6.84 10.27
CA GLU A 207 -8.94 7.21 10.72
C GLU A 207 -9.56 6.18 11.68
N GLY A 208 -8.75 5.60 12.57
CA GLY A 208 -9.18 4.52 13.47
C GLY A 208 -10.46 4.87 14.24
N ALA A 209 -11.49 4.01 14.12
CA ALA A 209 -12.79 4.19 14.78
C ALA A 209 -12.72 3.77 16.26
N PHE A 210 -11.78 4.35 17.03
CA PHE A 210 -11.50 3.98 18.43
C PHE A 210 -12.71 4.20 19.37
N TRP A 211 -13.63 5.08 18.99
CA TRP A 211 -14.87 5.34 19.74
C TRP A 211 -15.79 4.14 19.83
N GLN A 212 -15.73 3.19 18.88
CA GLN A 212 -16.60 2.02 18.87
C GLN A 212 -16.37 1.10 20.06
N GLN A 213 -15.12 1.02 20.54
CA GLN A 213 -14.72 0.14 21.65
C GLN A 213 -13.68 0.83 22.56
N GLU A 214 -13.90 2.08 22.90
CA GLU A 214 -12.93 2.93 23.59
C GLU A 214 -12.43 2.31 24.90
N ALA A 215 -13.36 1.83 25.74
CA ALA A 215 -13.00 1.22 27.03
C ALA A 215 -12.10 -0.03 26.83
N GLN A 216 -12.45 -0.89 25.87
CA GLN A 216 -11.67 -2.10 25.57
C GLN A 216 -10.29 -1.75 25.03
N ASN A 217 -10.20 -0.77 24.12
CA ASN A 217 -8.91 -0.32 23.55
C ASN A 217 -8.01 0.27 24.66
N ASN A 218 -8.59 1.05 25.58
CA ASN A 218 -7.87 1.65 26.70
C ASN A 218 -7.36 0.59 27.67
N ASP A 219 -8.15 -0.43 27.96
CA ASP A 219 -7.76 -1.55 28.81
C ASP A 219 -6.63 -2.38 28.20
N LEU A 220 -6.73 -2.71 26.92
CA LEU A 220 -5.68 -3.46 26.20
C LEU A 220 -4.37 -2.67 26.11
N GLU A 221 -4.42 -1.38 25.78
CA GLU A 221 -3.24 -0.53 25.77
C GLU A 221 -2.57 -0.47 27.15
N LYS A 222 -3.38 -0.31 28.20
CA LYS A 222 -2.85 -0.31 29.59
C LYS A 222 -2.22 -1.64 29.93
N LYS A 223 -2.85 -2.77 29.62
CA LYS A 223 -2.30 -4.11 29.86
C LYS A 223 -0.99 -4.33 29.14
N MET A 224 -0.89 -3.87 27.88
CA MET A 224 0.36 -3.89 27.12
C MET A 224 1.46 -3.08 27.85
N PHE A 225 1.14 -1.86 28.27
CA PHE A 225 2.09 -1.00 28.97
C PHE A 225 2.60 -1.65 30.26
N ASP A 226 1.68 -2.17 31.07
CA ASP A 226 2.02 -2.84 32.34
C ASP A 226 2.87 -4.10 32.09
N ALA A 227 2.53 -4.89 31.06
CA ALA A 227 3.27 -6.11 30.71
C ALA A 227 4.66 -5.84 30.16
N LEU A 228 4.87 -4.70 29.48
CA LEU A 228 6.19 -4.29 29.03
C LEU A 228 7.14 -4.02 30.20
N ALA A 229 6.65 -3.49 31.31
CA ALA A 229 7.45 -3.22 32.51
C ALA A 229 8.78 -2.47 32.18
N GLY A 230 8.73 -1.50 31.26
CA GLY A 230 9.90 -0.76 30.79
C GLY A 230 10.76 -1.46 29.73
N ARG A 231 10.41 -2.68 29.29
CA ARG A 231 11.08 -3.35 28.16
C ARG A 231 10.87 -2.56 26.85
N PRO A 232 11.85 -2.59 25.94
CA PRO A 232 11.72 -1.94 24.64
C PRO A 232 10.58 -2.54 23.81
N LEU A 233 9.89 -1.65 23.08
CA LEU A 233 8.86 -1.97 22.08
C LEU A 233 9.35 -1.48 20.71
N PRO A 234 10.18 -2.23 19.99
CA PRO A 234 10.89 -1.78 18.79
C PRO A 234 9.99 -1.87 17.54
N VAL A 235 8.88 -1.13 17.53
CA VAL A 235 7.92 -1.08 16.42
C VAL A 235 7.58 0.36 16.06
N THR A 236 6.99 0.55 14.88
CA THR A 236 6.42 1.82 14.44
C THR A 236 4.89 1.76 14.52
N LEU A 237 4.28 2.74 15.18
CA LEU A 237 2.84 2.97 15.14
C LEU A 237 2.57 4.33 14.52
N ILE A 238 1.86 4.35 13.39
CA ILE A 238 1.38 5.57 12.74
C ILE A 238 -0.12 5.69 12.96
N LEU A 239 -0.52 6.80 13.56
CA LEU A 239 -1.91 7.18 13.79
C LEU A 239 -2.25 8.34 12.86
N ALA A 240 -2.98 8.07 11.79
CA ALA A 240 -3.33 9.06 10.78
C ALA A 240 -4.81 9.42 10.85
N SER A 241 -5.14 10.71 10.65
CA SER A 241 -6.52 11.19 10.61
C SER A 241 -6.73 12.29 9.58
N CYS A 242 -7.99 12.56 9.24
CA CYS A 242 -8.35 13.79 8.54
C CYS A 242 -8.49 14.96 9.54
N ILE A 243 -8.37 16.22 9.07
CA ILE A 243 -8.38 17.41 9.95
C ILE A 243 -9.78 17.85 10.40
N SER A 244 -10.86 17.31 9.82
CA SER A 244 -12.22 17.73 10.17
C SER A 244 -13.25 16.63 9.98
N GLY A 245 -14.13 16.49 10.97
CA GLY A 245 -15.38 15.75 10.85
C GLY A 245 -15.28 14.23 10.83
N CYS A 246 -14.13 13.66 11.17
CA CYS A 246 -13.89 12.22 11.15
C CYS A 246 -13.58 11.68 12.56
N ASN A 247 -12.68 10.72 12.65
CA ASN A 247 -12.29 10.12 13.94
C ASN A 247 -11.15 10.86 14.64
N GLN A 248 -10.78 12.05 14.17
CA GLN A 248 -9.61 12.83 14.61
C GLN A 248 -9.49 12.93 16.13
N GLN A 249 -10.56 13.29 16.83
CA GLN A 249 -10.51 13.45 18.28
C GLN A 249 -10.12 12.16 19.00
N TYR A 250 -10.59 11.01 18.54
CA TYR A 250 -10.29 9.70 19.14
C TYR A 250 -8.87 9.23 18.75
N VAL A 251 -8.43 9.52 17.53
CA VAL A 251 -7.06 9.27 17.06
C VAL A 251 -6.06 10.09 17.87
N ARG A 252 -6.34 11.39 18.08
CA ARG A 252 -5.53 12.28 18.93
C ARG A 252 -5.51 11.81 20.39
N ALA A 253 -6.67 11.40 20.93
CA ALA A 253 -6.75 10.92 22.31
C ALA A 253 -5.88 9.66 22.54
N LEU A 254 -5.90 8.71 21.60
CA LEU A 254 -5.02 7.53 21.65
C LEU A 254 -3.55 7.96 21.56
N TYR A 255 -3.19 8.82 20.58
CA TYR A 255 -1.83 9.32 20.44
C TYR A 255 -1.32 9.97 21.73
N GLN A 256 -2.09 10.91 22.29
CA GLN A 256 -1.71 11.61 23.51
C GLN A 256 -1.52 10.68 24.70
N ARG A 257 -2.40 9.69 24.86
CA ARG A 257 -2.29 8.69 25.93
C ARG A 257 -1.03 7.86 25.79
N MET A 258 -0.75 7.36 24.58
CA MET A 258 0.46 6.55 24.33
C MET A 258 1.74 7.38 24.44
N ALA A 259 1.72 8.62 23.96
CA ALA A 259 2.85 9.55 24.12
C ALA A 259 3.16 9.83 25.60
N ALA A 260 2.13 10.01 26.43
CA ALA A 260 2.28 10.23 27.88
C ALA A 260 2.87 9.00 28.63
N ARG A 261 2.73 7.79 28.07
CA ARG A 261 3.32 6.57 28.65
C ARG A 261 4.85 6.51 28.49
N GLY A 262 5.41 7.14 27.45
CA GLY A 262 6.85 7.13 27.21
C GLY A 262 7.40 5.74 26.89
N TYR A 263 6.74 4.99 26.00
CA TYR A 263 7.19 3.65 25.56
C TYR A 263 8.62 3.68 25.03
N VAL A 264 9.50 2.87 25.60
CA VAL A 264 10.88 2.78 25.16
C VAL A 264 10.95 2.08 23.79
N GLY A 265 11.61 2.70 22.82
CA GLY A 265 11.81 2.11 21.48
C GLY A 265 10.61 2.18 20.54
N LEU A 266 9.43 2.58 21.00
CA LEU A 266 8.28 2.81 20.12
C LEU A 266 8.49 4.07 19.28
N GLN A 267 8.41 3.91 17.95
CA GLN A 267 8.30 5.03 17.04
C GLN A 267 6.81 5.38 16.87
N LEU A 268 6.31 6.29 17.72
CA LEU A 268 4.93 6.76 17.68
C LEU A 268 4.82 8.01 16.82
N LEU A 269 4.08 7.93 15.72
CA LEU A 269 3.90 9.03 14.77
C LEU A 269 2.42 9.38 14.64
N SER A 270 2.12 10.67 14.43
CA SER A 270 0.78 11.14 14.10
C SER A 270 0.84 12.08 12.91
N THR A 271 -0.09 11.92 11.98
CA THR A 271 -0.22 12.78 10.80
C THR A 271 -1.69 13.09 10.53
N GLU A 272 -1.97 14.33 10.16
CA GLU A 272 -3.32 14.80 9.84
C GLU A 272 -3.39 15.31 8.41
N PHE A 273 -4.43 14.92 7.68
CA PHE A 273 -4.59 15.23 6.27
C PHE A 273 -5.82 16.11 6.03
N ASN A 274 -5.70 17.10 5.16
CA ASN A 274 -6.84 17.85 4.66
C ASN A 274 -7.57 17.02 3.60
N ALA A 275 -8.38 16.08 4.07
CA ALA A 275 -9.07 15.09 3.25
C ALA A 275 -10.40 14.70 3.91
N THR A 276 -11.22 13.95 3.17
CA THR A 276 -12.38 13.25 3.75
C THR A 276 -11.93 11.99 4.48
N HIS A 277 -12.82 11.37 5.24
CA HIS A 277 -12.59 10.09 5.93
C HIS A 277 -11.95 9.03 5.02
N VAL A 278 -12.55 8.79 3.85
CA VAL A 278 -12.01 7.83 2.87
C VAL A 278 -10.79 8.39 2.13
N GLY A 279 -10.79 9.69 1.82
CA GLY A 279 -9.69 10.34 1.12
C GLY A 279 -8.38 10.35 1.89
N ALA A 280 -8.42 10.24 3.21
CA ALA A 280 -7.22 10.14 4.05
C ALA A 280 -6.47 8.80 3.87
N ASP A 281 -7.16 7.72 3.42
CA ASP A 281 -6.57 6.37 3.33
C ASP A 281 -5.32 6.34 2.43
N VAL A 282 -5.46 6.78 1.19
CA VAL A 282 -4.36 6.76 0.21
C VAL A 282 -3.22 7.70 0.63
N LEU A 283 -3.56 8.90 1.11
CA LEU A 283 -2.56 9.90 1.54
C LEU A 283 -1.75 9.40 2.74
N ALA A 284 -2.44 8.83 3.73
CA ALA A 284 -1.79 8.30 4.93
C ALA A 284 -0.95 7.06 4.63
N PHE A 285 -1.44 6.19 3.74
CA PHE A 285 -0.67 5.03 3.30
C PHE A 285 0.60 5.47 2.54
N GLU A 286 0.50 6.45 1.63
CA GLU A 286 1.67 6.99 0.90
C GLU A 286 2.69 7.60 1.86
N ASP A 287 2.26 8.36 2.86
CA ASP A 287 3.13 8.91 3.92
C ASP A 287 3.80 7.80 4.73
N ALA A 288 3.05 6.76 5.12
CA ALA A 288 3.59 5.60 5.84
C ALA A 288 4.64 4.85 5.03
N VAL A 289 4.38 4.60 3.73
CA VAL A 289 5.33 3.95 2.82
C VAL A 289 6.64 4.73 2.73
N VAL A 290 6.58 6.05 2.59
CA VAL A 290 7.78 6.92 2.53
C VAL A 290 8.57 6.89 3.83
N ARG A 291 7.92 6.77 4.98
CA ARG A 291 8.60 6.74 6.30
C ARG A 291 9.24 5.39 6.61
N ILE A 292 8.60 4.30 6.20
CA ILE A 292 8.99 2.94 6.59
C ILE A 292 9.89 2.29 5.54
N TYR A 293 9.60 2.51 4.25
CA TYR A 293 10.34 1.91 3.14
C TYR A 293 11.14 3.00 2.38
N LYS A 294 12.34 3.25 2.86
CA LYS A 294 13.27 4.21 2.24
C LYS A 294 14.08 3.57 1.11
#